data_eea8885c8a6bec0e4c19be9ab368a371
#
_entry.id   eea8885c8a6bec0e4c19be9ab368a371
#
_cell.length_a   1.000
_cell.length_b   1.000
_cell.length_c   1.000
_cell.angle_alpha   90.00
_cell.angle_beta   90.00
_cell.angle_gamma   90.00
#
_symmetry.space_group_name_H-M   'P 1'
#
loop_
_entity.id
_entity.type
_entity.pdbx_description
1 polymer ?
#
loop_
_entity_poly.entity_id
_entity_poly.type
_entity_poly.pdbx_seq_one_letter_code
_entity_poly.pdbx_strand_id
1 'polypeptide(L)'
;MNVKRTKQCLFRHLLILAGLLVTMAASAQQFTVKGTVRDLAGEPVIGANVMVKGTTNGAITDIDGNYSVSGVSENSVLVYSFIGYKNQEVACKGRREINVTLAEDLQTLDEVVVVGYGSLSKKELSSSIVQVDKSKFQQGAMNNPMAVSY
;
A
#
# COMPACT_ATOMS: atom_id res chain seq x y z
N MET A 1 -68.47 16.48 2.39
CA MET A 1 -67.80 17.38 3.36
C MET A 1 -66.44 16.84 3.81
N ASN A 2 -65.50 16.58 2.91
CA ASN A 2 -64.15 16.07 3.25
C ASN A 2 -63.03 16.56 2.33
N VAL A 3 -63.25 17.56 1.46
CA VAL A 3 -62.25 18.05 0.50
C VAL A 3 -61.07 18.76 1.17
N LYS A 4 -61.27 19.32 2.37
CA LYS A 4 -60.19 20.01 3.11
C LYS A 4 -59.20 19.02 3.74
N ARG A 5 -59.65 17.88 4.24
CA ARG A 5 -58.80 16.82 4.83
C ARG A 5 -57.94 16.11 3.82
N THR A 6 -58.46 15.85 2.64
CA THR A 6 -57.74 15.18 1.55
C THR A 6 -56.64 16.09 1.00
N LYS A 7 -56.88 17.41 0.89
CA LYS A 7 -55.82 18.37 0.45
C LYS A 7 -54.69 18.50 1.46
N GLN A 8 -54.97 18.46 2.76
CA GLN A 8 -53.94 18.46 3.78
C GLN A 8 -53.11 17.19 3.81
N CYS A 9 -53.72 16.06 3.57
CA CYS A 9 -53.06 14.77 3.53
C CYS A 9 -52.11 14.68 2.28
N LEU A 10 -52.61 15.15 1.14
CA LEU A 10 -51.82 15.25 -0.10
C LEU A 10 -50.63 16.22 0.05
N PHE A 11 -50.84 17.35 0.71
CA PHE A 11 -49.81 18.33 0.94
C PHE A 11 -48.70 17.80 1.88
N ARG A 12 -49.07 17.02 2.91
CA ARG A 12 -48.12 16.30 3.79
C ARG A 12 -47.30 15.27 3.05
N HIS A 13 -47.92 14.51 2.19
CA HIS A 13 -47.22 13.50 1.38
C HIS A 13 -46.29 14.14 0.33
N LEU A 14 -46.72 15.27 -0.25
CA LEU A 14 -45.92 16.05 -1.17
C LEU A 14 -44.67 16.63 -0.51
N LEU A 15 -44.81 17.13 0.75
CA LEU A 15 -43.68 17.64 1.53
C LEU A 15 -42.69 16.52 1.91
N ILE A 16 -43.21 15.32 2.26
CA ILE A 16 -42.35 14.18 2.59
C ILE A 16 -41.62 13.70 1.32
N LEU A 17 -42.28 13.66 0.18
CA LEU A 17 -41.70 13.28 -1.08
C LEU A 17 -40.65 14.29 -1.56
N ALA A 18 -40.93 15.60 -1.39
CA ALA A 18 -39.96 16.66 -1.69
C ALA A 18 -38.72 16.59 -0.76
N GLY A 19 -38.91 16.29 0.53
CA GLY A 19 -37.81 16.08 1.48
C GLY A 19 -36.95 14.84 1.12
N LEU A 20 -37.57 13.76 0.63
CA LEU A 20 -36.86 12.56 0.19
C LEU A 20 -36.04 12.81 -1.08
N LEU A 21 -36.54 13.64 -2.01
CA LEU A 21 -35.83 14.01 -3.23
C LEU A 21 -34.58 14.88 -2.95
N VAL A 22 -34.62 15.73 -1.95
CA VAL A 22 -33.47 16.60 -1.57
C VAL A 22 -32.34 15.79 -0.97
N THR A 23 -32.61 14.69 -0.28
CA THR A 23 -31.57 13.82 0.30
C THR A 23 -30.77 13.04 -0.74
N MET A 24 -31.30 12.81 -1.93
CA MET A 24 -30.58 12.13 -3.01
C MET A 24 -29.56 13.02 -3.75
N ALA A 25 -29.61 14.33 -3.59
CA ALA A 25 -28.70 15.27 -4.25
C ALA A 25 -27.35 15.44 -3.55
N ALA A 26 -27.13 14.79 -2.41
CA ALA A 26 -25.82 14.74 -1.75
C ALA A 26 -24.91 13.69 -2.39
N SER A 27 -24.89 13.62 -3.71
CA SER A 27 -23.89 12.87 -4.45
C SER A 27 -22.54 13.53 -4.15
N ALA A 28 -21.63 12.81 -3.51
CA ALA A 28 -20.28 13.27 -3.28
C ALA A 28 -19.71 13.74 -4.63
N GLN A 29 -19.50 15.05 -4.77
CA GLN A 29 -18.94 15.63 -5.99
C GLN A 29 -17.53 15.05 -6.15
N GLN A 30 -17.39 14.16 -7.10
CA GLN A 30 -16.09 13.62 -7.48
C GLN A 30 -15.40 14.60 -8.43
N PHE A 31 -14.13 14.83 -8.18
CA PHE A 31 -13.31 15.69 -9.02
C PHE A 31 -11.99 15.00 -9.38
N THR A 32 -11.24 15.59 -10.26
CA THR A 32 -9.91 15.12 -10.64
C THR A 32 -8.86 15.92 -9.88
N VAL A 33 -7.96 15.22 -9.20
CA VAL A 33 -6.78 15.79 -8.58
C VAL A 33 -5.58 15.57 -9.49
N LYS A 34 -4.81 16.63 -9.70
CA LYS A 34 -3.57 16.62 -10.46
C LYS A 34 -2.43 17.12 -9.57
N GLY A 35 -1.21 16.88 -9.98
CA GLY A 35 -0.05 17.42 -9.30
C GLY A 35 1.24 16.73 -9.73
N THR A 36 2.31 17.04 -9.02
CA THR A 36 3.63 16.49 -9.28
C THR A 36 4.15 15.78 -8.03
N VAL A 37 4.90 14.71 -8.26
CA VAL A 37 5.63 13.99 -7.20
C VAL A 37 7.11 14.20 -7.47
N ARG A 38 7.82 14.75 -6.46
CA ARG A 38 9.26 15.00 -6.52
C ARG A 38 9.95 14.37 -5.31
N ASP A 39 11.24 14.20 -5.40
CA ASP A 39 12.07 13.84 -4.25
C ASP A 39 12.59 15.09 -3.51
N LEU A 40 13.41 14.87 -2.49
CA LEU A 40 14.04 15.96 -1.71
C LEU A 40 15.07 16.76 -2.50
N ALA A 41 15.62 16.21 -3.59
CA ALA A 41 16.52 16.91 -4.50
C ALA A 41 15.75 17.78 -5.51
N GLY A 42 14.42 17.63 -5.57
CA GLY A 42 13.55 18.32 -6.52
C GLY A 42 13.39 17.58 -7.85
N GLU A 43 13.94 16.37 -7.95
CA GLU A 43 13.84 15.52 -9.14
C GLU A 43 12.45 14.87 -9.25
N PRO A 44 11.90 14.69 -10.47
CA PRO A 44 10.62 14.03 -10.63
C PRO A 44 10.71 12.55 -10.28
N VAL A 45 9.79 12.04 -9.46
CA VAL A 45 9.69 10.61 -9.15
C VAL A 45 8.82 9.96 -10.21
N ILE A 46 9.46 9.24 -11.13
CA ILE A 46 8.83 8.55 -12.26
C ILE A 46 8.28 7.21 -11.81
N GLY A 47 7.04 6.87 -12.18
CA GLY A 47 6.45 5.58 -11.83
C GLY A 47 5.94 5.47 -10.39
N ALA A 48 5.87 6.58 -9.66
CA ALA A 48 5.27 6.60 -8.33
C ALA A 48 3.77 6.28 -8.40
N ASN A 49 3.31 5.45 -7.49
CA ASN A 49 1.91 5.07 -7.39
C ASN A 49 1.15 6.08 -6.51
N VAL A 50 0.07 6.64 -7.03
CA VAL A 50 -0.81 7.59 -6.35
C VAL A 50 -2.19 6.98 -6.27
N MET A 51 -2.63 6.58 -5.08
CA MET A 51 -3.91 5.88 -4.87
C MET A 51 -4.83 6.64 -3.93
N VAL A 52 -6.13 6.56 -4.18
CA VAL A 52 -7.14 7.00 -3.21
C VAL A 52 -7.26 5.94 -2.11
N LYS A 53 -6.94 6.30 -0.87
CA LYS A 53 -6.95 5.40 0.29
C LYS A 53 -8.28 4.66 0.43
N GLY A 54 -8.21 3.34 0.58
CA GLY A 54 -9.37 2.48 0.74
C GLY A 54 -10.12 2.15 -0.56
N THR A 55 -9.55 2.50 -1.72
CA THR A 55 -10.11 2.17 -3.04
C THR A 55 -9.04 1.58 -3.95
N THR A 56 -9.45 1.10 -5.12
CA THR A 56 -8.54 0.66 -6.20
C THR A 56 -8.29 1.78 -7.22
N ASN A 57 -8.80 3.00 -6.96
CA ASN A 57 -8.66 4.13 -7.87
C ASN A 57 -7.31 4.82 -7.64
N GLY A 58 -6.55 4.99 -8.71
CA GLY A 58 -5.24 5.61 -8.64
C GLY A 58 -4.66 5.91 -10.00
N ALA A 59 -3.45 6.45 -10.01
CA ALA A 59 -2.65 6.74 -11.19
C ALA A 59 -1.16 6.51 -10.89
N ILE A 60 -0.37 6.45 -11.95
CA ILE A 60 1.10 6.35 -11.87
C ILE A 60 1.66 7.67 -12.42
N THR A 61 2.74 8.17 -11.83
CA THR A 61 3.41 9.39 -12.31
C THR A 61 4.14 9.15 -13.63
N ASP A 62 4.11 10.17 -14.50
CA ASP A 62 4.79 10.18 -15.78
C ASP A 62 6.30 10.53 -15.64
N ILE A 63 6.97 10.72 -16.77
CA ILE A 63 8.41 11.05 -16.85
C ILE A 63 8.77 12.39 -16.20
N ASP A 64 7.83 13.30 -16.08
CA ASP A 64 7.97 14.61 -15.42
C ASP A 64 7.49 14.57 -13.95
N GLY A 65 7.07 13.40 -13.48
CA GLY A 65 6.52 13.21 -12.15
C GLY A 65 5.07 13.68 -12.00
N ASN A 66 4.36 13.99 -13.10
CA ASN A 66 2.97 14.45 -13.04
C ASN A 66 2.03 13.26 -12.88
N TYR A 67 0.92 13.47 -12.21
CA TYR A 67 -0.17 12.51 -12.09
C TYR A 67 -1.54 13.17 -12.23
N SER A 68 -2.56 12.36 -12.51
CA SER A 68 -3.95 12.78 -12.59
C SER A 68 -4.85 11.65 -12.13
N VAL A 69 -5.52 11.84 -10.99
CA VAL A 69 -6.46 10.87 -10.39
C VAL A 69 -7.86 11.44 -10.46
N SER A 70 -8.77 10.77 -11.16
CA SER A 70 -10.19 11.14 -11.26
C SER A 70 -11.01 10.41 -10.17
N GLY A 71 -12.25 10.83 -9.95
CA GLY A 71 -13.13 10.17 -9.00
C GLY A 71 -12.74 10.36 -7.54
N VAL A 72 -12.07 11.48 -7.21
CA VAL A 72 -11.65 11.83 -5.86
C VAL A 72 -12.75 12.66 -5.19
N SER A 73 -13.09 12.32 -3.94
CA SER A 73 -14.02 13.09 -3.12
C SER A 73 -13.27 14.10 -2.25
N GLU A 74 -13.97 15.11 -1.76
CA GLU A 74 -13.39 16.17 -0.92
C GLU A 74 -12.65 15.64 0.31
N ASN A 75 -13.18 14.60 0.95
CA ASN A 75 -12.61 13.99 2.14
C ASN A 75 -11.64 12.84 1.88
N SER A 76 -11.31 12.58 0.62
CA SER A 76 -10.39 11.52 0.25
C SER A 76 -8.95 11.83 0.70
N VAL A 77 -8.21 10.76 0.97
CA VAL A 77 -6.77 10.80 1.25
C VAL A 77 -6.06 10.13 0.08
N LEU A 78 -5.06 10.79 -0.48
CA LEU A 78 -4.17 10.21 -1.47
C LEU A 78 -2.96 9.61 -0.77
N VAL A 79 -2.60 8.39 -1.17
CA VAL A 79 -1.42 7.67 -0.71
C VAL A 79 -0.42 7.65 -1.86
N TYR A 80 0.74 8.17 -1.62
CA TYR A 80 1.86 8.18 -2.55
C TYR A 80 2.87 7.13 -2.12
N SER A 81 3.26 6.26 -3.03
CA SER A 81 4.21 5.18 -2.75
C SER A 81 5.13 4.95 -3.93
N PHE A 82 6.41 4.71 -3.64
CA PHE A 82 7.42 4.33 -4.62
C PHE A 82 8.53 3.52 -3.94
N ILE A 83 9.15 2.61 -4.68
CA ILE A 83 10.24 1.77 -4.14
C ILE A 83 11.41 2.66 -3.74
N GLY A 84 11.92 2.49 -2.51
CA GLY A 84 13.01 3.28 -1.96
C GLY A 84 12.57 4.59 -1.31
N TYR A 85 11.27 4.88 -1.26
CA TYR A 85 10.73 6.09 -0.64
C TYR A 85 9.71 5.76 0.44
N LYS A 86 9.59 6.64 1.43
CA LYS A 86 8.57 6.54 2.47
C LYS A 86 7.19 6.84 1.90
N ASN A 87 6.23 5.98 2.21
CA ASN A 87 4.84 6.24 1.86
C ASN A 87 4.34 7.52 2.52
N GLN A 88 3.66 8.37 1.74
CA GLN A 88 3.11 9.63 2.22
C GLN A 88 1.61 9.68 1.99
N GLU A 89 0.86 10.09 3.01
CA GLU A 89 -0.59 10.29 2.94
C GLU A 89 -0.92 11.77 2.97
N VAL A 90 -1.74 12.23 2.02
CA VAL A 90 -2.16 13.63 1.93
C VAL A 90 -3.67 13.72 1.77
N ALA A 91 -4.35 14.41 2.68
CA ALA A 91 -5.77 14.67 2.58
C ALA A 91 -6.07 15.71 1.48
N CYS A 92 -7.02 15.41 0.62
CA CYS A 92 -7.38 16.27 -0.51
C CYS A 92 -8.01 17.59 -0.07
N LYS A 93 -8.93 17.56 0.89
CA LYS A 93 -9.62 18.75 1.42
C LYS A 93 -10.18 19.66 0.31
N GLY A 94 -10.75 19.08 -0.74
CA GLY A 94 -11.29 19.80 -1.90
C GLY A 94 -10.24 20.38 -2.85
N ARG A 95 -8.95 20.19 -2.61
CA ARG A 95 -7.88 20.67 -3.48
C ARG A 95 -7.83 19.85 -4.77
N ARG A 96 -7.73 20.54 -5.90
CA ARG A 96 -7.62 19.93 -7.23
C ARG A 96 -6.18 19.79 -7.70
N GLU A 97 -5.26 20.46 -7.02
CA GLU A 97 -3.83 20.38 -7.28
C GLU A 97 -3.09 20.09 -5.97
N ILE A 98 -2.31 19.02 -5.98
CA ILE A 98 -1.54 18.58 -4.82
C ILE A 98 -0.15 18.14 -5.31
N ASN A 99 0.86 18.92 -4.95
CA ASN A 99 2.26 18.58 -5.21
C ASN A 99 2.85 17.96 -3.95
N VAL A 100 3.61 16.88 -4.11
CA VAL A 100 4.15 16.09 -3.00
C VAL A 100 5.65 15.88 -3.18
N THR A 101 6.38 15.97 -2.06
CA THR A 101 7.80 15.63 -2.01
C THR A 101 7.96 14.35 -1.19
N LEU A 102 8.50 13.30 -1.80
CA LEU A 102 8.76 12.03 -1.13
C LEU A 102 10.17 12.04 -0.53
N ALA A 103 10.28 11.54 0.70
CA ALA A 103 11.57 11.32 1.34
C ALA A 103 12.03 9.88 1.07
N GLU A 104 13.32 9.70 0.81
CA GLU A 104 13.93 8.38 0.67
C GLU A 104 13.78 7.57 1.96
N ASP A 105 13.51 6.28 1.80
CA ASP A 105 13.48 5.33 2.90
C ASP A 105 14.79 4.53 2.93
N LEU A 106 15.77 5.06 3.65
CA LEU A 106 17.07 4.43 3.80
C LEU A 106 17.02 3.10 4.57
N GLN A 107 15.86 2.75 5.17
CA GLN A 107 15.69 1.51 5.95
C GLN A 107 15.25 0.31 5.12
N THR A 108 14.85 0.48 3.87
CA THR A 108 14.39 -0.63 3.01
C THR A 108 15.51 -1.55 2.54
N LEU A 109 16.79 -1.21 2.78
CA LEU A 109 17.93 -2.05 2.38
C LEU A 109 18.37 -3.05 3.47
N ASP A 110 17.83 -2.97 4.70
CA ASP A 110 18.29 -3.78 5.83
C ASP A 110 17.36 -4.93 6.20
N GLU A 111 16.21 -5.09 5.57
CA GLU A 111 15.28 -6.14 5.94
C GLU A 111 14.79 -6.94 4.72
N VAL A 112 15.70 -7.74 4.16
CA VAL A 112 15.25 -8.99 3.54
C VAL A 112 14.89 -9.92 4.71
N VAL A 113 13.78 -9.66 5.37
CA VAL A 113 13.15 -10.66 6.20
C VAL A 113 12.59 -11.69 5.23
N VAL A 114 13.38 -12.73 5.02
CA VAL A 114 12.84 -13.99 4.52
C VAL A 114 11.86 -14.44 5.59
N VAL A 115 10.59 -14.08 5.43
CA VAL A 115 9.50 -14.66 6.21
C VAL A 115 9.39 -16.10 5.71
N GLY A 116 10.25 -16.98 6.26
CA GLY A 116 10.07 -18.42 6.15
C GLY A 116 8.73 -18.74 6.80
N TYR A 117 7.83 -19.35 6.07
CA TYR A 117 6.63 -19.97 6.60
C TYR A 117 7.07 -21.02 7.62
N GLY A 118 6.89 -20.73 8.90
CA GLY A 118 7.21 -21.59 10.03
C GLY A 118 7.96 -20.80 11.09
N SER A 119 7.29 -20.50 12.19
CA SER A 119 7.94 -20.08 13.42
C SER A 119 8.74 -21.25 13.99
N LEU A 120 9.91 -21.50 13.43
CA LEU A 120 10.89 -22.35 14.08
C LEU A 120 11.46 -21.53 15.23
N SER A 121 10.95 -21.81 16.41
CA SER A 121 11.48 -21.31 17.66
C SER A 121 13.00 -21.49 17.64
N LYS A 122 13.72 -20.40 17.89
CA LYS A 122 15.19 -20.30 17.98
C LYS A 122 15.81 -21.33 18.94
N LYS A 123 14.99 -22.13 19.60
CA LYS A 123 15.37 -23.14 20.57
C LYS A 123 15.66 -24.51 19.94
N GLU A 124 15.24 -24.75 18.69
CA GLU A 124 15.47 -26.04 18.04
C GLU A 124 16.71 -26.08 17.16
N LEU A 125 17.27 -24.91 16.81
CA LEU A 125 18.51 -24.85 16.02
C LEU A 125 19.77 -25.12 16.83
N SER A 126 19.67 -25.19 18.16
CA SER A 126 20.84 -25.46 19.03
C SER A 126 21.14 -26.94 19.22
N SER A 127 20.27 -27.86 18.80
CA SER A 127 20.47 -29.31 19.05
C SER A 127 20.87 -30.11 17.83
N SER A 128 21.08 -29.49 16.68
CA SER A 128 21.54 -30.16 15.46
C SER A 128 22.96 -29.81 15.04
N ILE A 129 23.74 -29.17 15.90
CA ILE A 129 25.19 -29.18 15.72
C ILE A 129 25.66 -30.53 16.23
N VAL A 130 25.60 -31.52 15.37
CA VAL A 130 26.40 -32.74 15.55
C VAL A 130 27.84 -32.26 15.53
N GLN A 131 28.47 -32.25 16.73
CA GLN A 131 29.92 -32.16 16.83
C GLN A 131 30.45 -33.37 16.08
N VAL A 132 30.91 -33.15 14.87
CA VAL A 132 31.71 -34.11 14.16
C VAL A 132 33.04 -34.14 14.89
N ASP A 133 33.17 -35.14 15.77
CA ASP A 133 34.39 -35.43 16.49
C ASP A 133 35.48 -35.70 15.49
N LYS A 134 36.47 -34.80 15.43
CA LYS A 134 37.63 -34.89 14.56
C LYS A 134 38.47 -36.18 14.80
N SER A 135 38.18 -36.92 15.85
CA SER A 135 38.89 -38.18 16.18
C SER A 135 38.55 -39.35 15.25
N LYS A 136 37.42 -39.26 14.55
CA LYS A 136 37.02 -40.35 13.60
C LYS A 136 37.57 -40.19 12.18
N PHE A 137 38.16 -39.04 11.86
CA PHE A 137 38.78 -38.86 10.54
C PHE A 137 40.19 -39.41 10.40
N GLN A 138 40.84 -39.75 11.51
CA GLN A 138 42.20 -40.26 11.44
C GLN A 138 42.34 -41.82 11.42
N GLN A 139 41.26 -42.54 11.57
CA GLN A 139 41.33 -44.04 11.53
C GLN A 139 41.03 -44.64 10.17
N GLY A 140 40.69 -43.86 9.16
CA GLY A 140 40.40 -44.35 7.79
C GLY A 140 41.55 -44.28 6.79
N ALA A 141 42.68 -43.67 7.19
CA ALA A 141 43.78 -43.39 6.24
C ALA A 141 45.00 -44.27 6.38
N MET A 142 44.95 -45.34 7.19
CA MET A 142 46.12 -46.20 7.43
C MET A 142 45.86 -47.66 7.12
N ASN A 143 45.10 -47.97 6.09
CA ASN A 143 45.08 -49.34 5.55
C ASN A 143 45.01 -49.30 4.06
N ASN A 144 46.12 -48.95 3.43
CA ASN A 144 46.36 -49.32 2.06
C ASN A 144 47.66 -50.16 1.95
N PRO A 145 47.57 -51.46 2.05
CA PRO A 145 48.69 -52.34 1.74
C PRO A 145 48.69 -52.57 0.26
N MET A 146 49.20 -51.65 -0.50
CA MET A 146 49.63 -51.93 -1.88
C MET A 146 51.14 -52.15 -1.85
N ALA A 147 51.50 -53.32 -1.43
CA ALA A 147 52.72 -53.97 -1.85
C ALA A 147 52.52 -54.33 -3.33
N VAL A 148 53.13 -53.63 -4.21
CA VAL A 148 53.33 -54.08 -5.57
C VAL A 148 54.79 -54.44 -5.70
N SER A 149 55.03 -55.74 -5.74
CA SER A 149 56.25 -56.32 -6.25
C SER A 149 56.27 -56.24 -7.78
N TYR A 150 57.45 -55.96 -8.31
CA TYR A 150 57.93 -55.87 -9.68
C TYR A 150 57.75 -54.53 -10.36
#